data_0c0ab9441d37545cff023e0c5c68e229
#
_entry.id   0c0ab9441d37545cff023e0c5c68e229
#
_cell.length_a   1.000
_cell.length_b   1.000
_cell.length_c   1.000
_cell.angle_alpha   90.00
_cell.angle_beta   90.00
_cell.angle_gamma   90.00
#
_symmetry.space_group_name_H-M   'P 1'
#
loop_
_entity.id
_entity.type
_entity.pdbx_description
1 polymer ?
#
loop_
_entity_poly.entity_id
_entity_poly.type
_entity_poly.pdbx_seq_one_letter_code
_entity_poly.pdbx_strand_id
1 'polypeptide(L)'
;LMDMLEAGQIDLMPNISYSEERAQKLLFSSNPEGTERYYIYARPDRDDLAKGDPQALQGLTIGYNPGVMQTFVGQQWLTNEGIACTYREYDGDSVLFDALANNEVDAVIMNDTISSPSASPMFYIGSSDYYFAVPKSRPDLMNDINAAMTAIARVNPRYNDEVKSHYSTQNSGSSSLNGPERS
;
A
#
# COMPACT_ATOMS: atom_id res chain seq x y z
N LEU A 1 16.08 -8.24 5.82
CA LEU A 1 15.96 -7.02 6.67
C LEU A 1 15.29 -7.33 8.01
N MET A 2 14.17 -8.07 8.05
CA MET A 2 13.51 -8.45 9.31
C MET A 2 14.46 -9.21 10.25
N ASP A 3 15.17 -10.21 9.74
CA ASP A 3 16.14 -10.99 10.54
C ASP A 3 17.25 -10.11 11.12
N MET A 4 17.69 -9.09 10.37
CA MET A 4 18.69 -8.12 10.84
C MET A 4 18.15 -7.22 11.95
N LEU A 5 16.89 -6.81 11.88
CA LEU A 5 16.23 -6.06 12.94
C LEU A 5 16.06 -6.90 14.19
N GLU A 6 15.57 -8.13 14.05
CA GLU A 6 15.42 -9.08 15.18
C GLU A 6 16.77 -9.40 15.85
N ALA A 7 17.84 -9.49 15.07
CA ALA A 7 19.21 -9.72 15.56
C ALA A 7 19.88 -8.45 16.11
N GLY A 8 19.24 -7.28 16.06
CA GLY A 8 19.80 -6.00 16.50
C GLY A 8 20.95 -5.48 15.64
N GLN A 9 21.07 -5.94 14.40
CA GLN A 9 22.05 -5.45 13.42
C GLN A 9 21.61 -4.13 12.77
N ILE A 10 20.32 -3.84 12.79
CA ILE A 10 19.73 -2.54 12.47
C ILE A 10 18.85 -2.11 13.65
N ASP A 11 18.83 -0.81 13.93
CA ASP A 11 18.19 -0.25 15.12
C ASP A 11 16.72 0.09 14.90
N LEU A 12 16.31 0.39 13.67
CA LEU A 12 14.97 0.88 13.33
C LEU A 12 14.56 0.43 11.94
N MET A 13 13.31 0.03 11.81
CA MET A 13 12.68 -0.25 10.52
C MET A 13 11.29 0.39 10.46
N PRO A 14 10.99 1.20 9.42
CA PRO A 14 9.66 1.74 9.15
C PRO A 14 8.80 0.76 8.34
N ASN A 15 7.54 1.13 8.12
CA ASN A 15 6.61 0.41 7.24
C ASN A 15 6.37 -1.06 7.63
N ILE A 16 6.28 -1.36 8.92
CA ILE A 16 6.04 -2.73 9.39
C ILE A 16 4.61 -2.90 9.86
N SER A 17 3.90 -3.86 9.27
CA SER A 17 2.60 -4.29 9.76
C SER A 17 2.75 -4.98 11.11
N TYR A 18 1.89 -4.62 12.05
CA TYR A 18 1.85 -5.28 13.36
C TYR A 18 1.36 -6.73 13.23
N SER A 19 1.99 -7.64 13.95
CA SER A 19 1.45 -8.95 14.28
C SER A 19 1.91 -9.37 15.67
N GLU A 20 1.14 -10.19 16.34
CA GLU A 20 1.51 -10.71 17.67
C GLU A 20 2.81 -11.51 17.64
N GLU A 21 3.06 -12.26 16.57
CA GLU A 21 4.30 -12.99 16.36
C GLU A 21 5.51 -12.05 16.33
N ARG A 22 5.42 -10.98 15.54
CA ARG A 22 6.48 -9.96 15.46
C ARG A 22 6.65 -9.21 16.78
N ALA A 23 5.56 -8.94 17.51
CA ALA A 23 5.58 -8.26 18.79
C ALA A 23 6.26 -9.10 19.91
N GLN A 24 6.44 -10.40 19.72
CA GLN A 24 7.26 -11.22 20.62
C GLN A 24 8.76 -10.89 20.50
N LYS A 25 9.21 -10.39 19.35
CA LYS A 25 10.62 -10.14 19.05
C LYS A 25 10.97 -8.66 18.92
N LEU A 26 10.00 -7.81 18.59
CA LEU A 26 10.16 -6.39 18.32
C LEU A 26 9.29 -5.53 19.22
N LEU A 27 9.68 -4.26 19.38
CA LEU A 27 8.83 -3.20 19.92
C LEU A 27 8.28 -2.37 18.76
N PHE A 28 6.99 -2.05 18.83
CA PHE A 28 6.29 -1.23 17.85
C PHE A 28 5.95 0.14 18.42
N SER A 29 5.90 1.16 17.56
CA SER A 29 5.43 2.48 17.95
C SER A 29 3.99 2.41 18.46
N SER A 30 3.65 3.28 19.44
CA SER A 30 2.32 3.31 20.06
C SER A 30 1.22 3.75 19.09
N ASN A 31 1.58 4.62 18.14
CA ASN A 31 0.69 5.04 17.07
C ASN A 31 1.24 4.53 15.74
N PRO A 32 0.38 4.28 14.75
CA PRO A 32 0.84 3.93 13.41
C PRO A 32 1.64 5.09 12.80
N GLU A 33 2.66 4.74 12.04
CA GLU A 33 3.40 5.66 11.18
C GLU A 33 2.52 6.17 10.05
N GLY A 34 1.67 5.28 9.53
CA GLY A 34 0.70 5.59 8.50
C GLY A 34 -0.26 4.43 8.26
N THR A 35 -1.16 4.65 7.30
CA THR A 35 -2.18 3.69 6.89
C THR A 35 -2.11 3.52 5.37
N GLU A 36 -2.02 2.29 4.93
CA GLU A 36 -2.27 1.92 3.53
C GLU A 36 -3.76 1.66 3.36
N ARG A 37 -4.37 2.27 2.35
CA ARG A 37 -5.75 2.00 1.96
C ARG A 37 -5.76 1.16 0.70
N TYR A 38 -6.63 0.17 0.66
CA TYR A 38 -6.73 -0.77 -0.43
C TYR A 38 -8.00 -0.51 -1.24
N TYR A 39 -7.85 -0.57 -2.56
CA TYR A 39 -8.93 -0.30 -3.49
C TYR A 39 -8.94 -1.30 -4.63
N ILE A 40 -10.11 -1.46 -5.23
CA ILE A 40 -10.23 -1.93 -6.60
C ILE A 40 -10.15 -0.69 -7.49
N TYR A 41 -9.13 -0.66 -8.34
CA TYR A 41 -8.92 0.38 -9.35
C TYR A 41 -9.39 -0.10 -10.70
N ALA A 42 -9.92 0.82 -11.49
CA ALA A 42 -10.24 0.59 -12.90
C ALA A 42 -9.81 1.80 -13.73
N ARG A 43 -9.89 1.69 -15.04
CA ARG A 43 -9.62 2.85 -15.90
C ARG A 43 -10.62 3.98 -15.61
N PRO A 44 -10.19 5.25 -15.76
CA PRO A 44 -11.04 6.41 -15.46
C PRO A 44 -12.32 6.50 -16.30
N ASP A 45 -12.35 5.84 -17.46
CA ASP A 45 -13.48 5.81 -18.39
C ASP A 45 -14.56 4.74 -18.08
N ARG A 46 -14.39 4.00 -16.99
CA ARG A 46 -15.34 2.97 -16.53
C ARG A 46 -16.47 3.59 -15.70
N ASP A 47 -17.36 4.31 -16.38
CA ASP A 47 -18.53 4.95 -15.76
C ASP A 47 -19.48 3.96 -15.07
N ASP A 48 -19.50 2.71 -15.52
CA ASP A 48 -20.27 1.63 -14.91
C ASP A 48 -19.79 1.32 -13.48
N LEU A 49 -18.47 1.32 -13.26
CA LEU A 49 -17.86 1.07 -11.95
C LEU A 49 -17.85 2.32 -11.07
N ALA A 50 -17.75 3.50 -11.67
CA ALA A 50 -17.74 4.77 -10.94
C ALA A 50 -19.06 5.07 -10.19
N LYS A 51 -20.15 4.36 -10.50
CA LYS A 51 -21.45 4.47 -9.80
C LYS A 51 -21.42 3.87 -8.39
N GLY A 52 -20.38 3.11 -8.05
CA GLY A 52 -20.18 2.54 -6.72
C GLY A 52 -21.04 1.32 -6.39
N ASP A 53 -21.65 0.68 -7.39
CA ASP A 53 -22.35 -0.60 -7.22
C ASP A 53 -21.32 -1.76 -7.34
N PRO A 54 -21.03 -2.51 -6.27
CA PRO A 54 -20.09 -3.62 -6.33
C PRO A 54 -20.50 -4.73 -7.31
N GLN A 55 -21.80 -4.89 -7.58
CA GLN A 55 -22.30 -5.90 -8.51
C GLN A 55 -21.88 -5.64 -9.97
N ALA A 56 -21.45 -4.43 -10.29
CA ALA A 56 -20.86 -4.11 -11.59
C ALA A 56 -19.52 -4.82 -11.84
N LEU A 57 -18.88 -5.36 -10.79
CA LEU A 57 -17.67 -6.18 -10.90
C LEU A 57 -17.93 -7.65 -11.28
N GLN A 58 -19.20 -8.08 -11.28
CA GLN A 58 -19.57 -9.46 -11.57
C GLN A 58 -19.08 -9.90 -12.95
N GLY A 59 -18.31 -11.00 -12.99
CA GLY A 59 -17.82 -11.60 -14.22
C GLY A 59 -16.62 -10.89 -14.86
N LEU A 60 -16.14 -9.79 -14.26
CA LEU A 60 -14.97 -9.07 -14.76
C LEU A 60 -13.65 -9.82 -14.48
N THR A 61 -12.61 -9.47 -15.22
CA THR A 61 -11.24 -9.94 -14.99
C THR A 61 -10.52 -8.95 -14.09
N ILE A 62 -10.05 -9.44 -12.92
CA ILE A 62 -9.35 -8.65 -11.92
C ILE A 62 -7.89 -9.07 -11.84
N GLY A 63 -6.99 -8.13 -12.10
CA GLY A 63 -5.56 -8.31 -11.93
C GLY A 63 -5.13 -8.15 -10.46
N TYR A 64 -4.16 -8.91 -10.04
CA TYR A 64 -3.62 -8.84 -8.68
C TYR A 64 -2.12 -9.21 -8.63
N ASN A 65 -1.45 -8.74 -7.57
CA ASN A 65 -0.08 -9.11 -7.24
C ASN A 65 -0.12 -10.17 -6.12
N PRO A 66 0.45 -11.37 -6.30
CA PRO A 66 0.37 -12.44 -5.32
C PRO A 66 1.19 -12.13 -4.05
N GLY A 67 0.75 -12.69 -2.92
CA GLY A 67 1.49 -12.65 -1.66
C GLY A 67 1.47 -11.31 -0.92
N VAL A 68 0.72 -10.32 -1.40
CA VAL A 68 0.56 -9.02 -0.74
C VAL A 68 -0.78 -8.89 -0.02
N MET A 69 -0.82 -8.09 1.05
CA MET A 69 -1.98 -7.98 1.92
C MET A 69 -3.23 -7.46 1.20
N GLN A 70 -3.09 -6.46 0.34
CA GLN A 70 -4.22 -5.90 -0.42
C GLN A 70 -4.92 -6.95 -1.30
N THR A 71 -4.19 -7.90 -1.85
CA THR A 71 -4.78 -9.00 -2.64
C THR A 71 -5.66 -9.89 -1.79
N PHE A 72 -5.17 -10.29 -0.61
CA PHE A 72 -5.95 -11.09 0.32
C PHE A 72 -7.23 -10.36 0.76
N VAL A 73 -7.11 -9.09 1.16
CA VAL A 73 -8.25 -8.26 1.58
C VAL A 73 -9.24 -8.07 0.42
N GLY A 74 -8.77 -7.82 -0.80
CA GLY A 74 -9.62 -7.64 -1.96
C GLY A 74 -10.40 -8.89 -2.35
N GLN A 75 -9.75 -10.05 -2.34
CA GLN A 75 -10.41 -11.32 -2.64
C GLN A 75 -11.46 -11.68 -1.57
N GLN A 76 -11.17 -11.41 -0.29
CA GLN A 76 -12.12 -11.58 0.79
C GLN A 76 -13.34 -10.64 0.64
N TRP A 77 -13.09 -9.38 0.30
CA TRP A 77 -14.15 -8.40 0.08
C TRP A 77 -15.08 -8.83 -1.07
N LEU A 78 -14.51 -9.21 -2.23
CA LEU A 78 -15.29 -9.72 -3.37
C LEU A 78 -16.13 -10.95 -3.01
N THR A 79 -15.56 -11.86 -2.25
CA THR A 79 -16.28 -13.06 -1.75
C THR A 79 -17.44 -12.66 -0.83
N ASN A 80 -17.23 -11.73 0.08
CA ASN A 80 -18.25 -11.26 1.03
C ASN A 80 -19.39 -10.52 0.31
N GLU A 81 -19.08 -9.79 -0.77
CA GLU A 81 -20.10 -9.14 -1.63
C GLU A 81 -20.81 -10.14 -2.56
N GLY A 82 -20.40 -11.40 -2.58
CA GLY A 82 -20.98 -12.43 -3.45
C GLY A 82 -20.63 -12.27 -4.93
N ILE A 83 -19.49 -11.62 -5.24
CA ILE A 83 -19.04 -11.31 -6.60
C ILE A 83 -18.11 -12.40 -7.10
N ALA A 84 -18.44 -13.02 -8.23
CA ALA A 84 -17.60 -13.96 -8.93
C ALA A 84 -16.82 -13.24 -10.04
N CYS A 85 -15.50 -13.28 -9.98
CA CYS A 85 -14.57 -12.68 -10.92
C CYS A 85 -13.61 -13.71 -11.49
N THR A 86 -13.03 -13.39 -12.65
CA THR A 86 -11.83 -14.07 -13.14
C THR A 86 -10.60 -13.36 -12.59
N TYR A 87 -9.65 -14.11 -12.03
CA TYR A 87 -8.43 -13.53 -11.46
C TYR A 87 -7.25 -13.76 -12.39
N ARG A 88 -6.41 -12.73 -12.57
CA ARG A 88 -5.16 -12.82 -13.33
C ARG A 88 -4.00 -12.28 -12.50
N GLU A 89 -2.96 -13.11 -12.38
CA GLU A 89 -1.76 -12.81 -11.59
C GLU A 89 -0.74 -12.02 -12.40
N TYR A 90 -0.12 -11.03 -11.74
CA TYR A 90 0.98 -10.22 -12.26
C TYR A 90 2.04 -10.05 -11.18
N ASP A 91 3.30 -9.97 -11.57
CA ASP A 91 4.43 -9.78 -10.65
C ASP A 91 4.90 -8.31 -10.71
N GLY A 92 4.35 -7.49 -9.81
CA GLY A 92 4.71 -6.10 -9.61
C GLY A 92 3.62 -5.10 -10.00
N ASP A 93 3.65 -3.98 -9.29
CA ASP A 93 2.62 -2.93 -9.35
C ASP A 93 2.60 -2.21 -10.70
N SER A 94 3.78 -1.96 -11.32
CA SER A 94 3.82 -1.30 -12.62
C SER A 94 3.23 -2.18 -13.73
N VAL A 95 3.47 -3.50 -13.66
CA VAL A 95 2.92 -4.47 -14.61
C VAL A 95 1.40 -4.55 -14.50
N LEU A 96 0.87 -4.46 -13.28
CA LEU A 96 -0.58 -4.38 -13.04
C LEU A 96 -1.22 -3.15 -13.69
N PHE A 97 -0.60 -1.98 -13.53
CA PHE A 97 -1.10 -0.75 -14.14
C PHE A 97 -1.00 -0.78 -15.67
N ASP A 98 0.06 -1.37 -16.22
CA ASP A 98 0.22 -1.56 -17.66
C ASP A 98 -0.87 -2.50 -18.21
N ALA A 99 -1.14 -3.62 -17.53
CA ALA A 99 -2.20 -4.54 -17.89
C ALA A 99 -3.59 -3.87 -17.89
N LEU A 100 -3.86 -3.01 -16.89
CA LEU A 100 -5.09 -2.23 -16.83
C LEU A 100 -5.17 -1.23 -18.00
N ALA A 101 -4.10 -0.50 -18.27
CA ALA A 101 -4.03 0.48 -19.37
C ALA A 101 -4.20 -0.18 -20.75
N ASN A 102 -3.65 -1.38 -20.92
CA ASN A 102 -3.73 -2.17 -22.16
C ASN A 102 -5.02 -2.97 -22.32
N ASN A 103 -5.99 -2.84 -21.41
CA ASN A 103 -7.25 -3.60 -21.41
C ASN A 103 -7.06 -5.13 -21.28
N GLU A 104 -5.96 -5.59 -20.69
CA GLU A 104 -5.73 -7.01 -20.42
C GLU A 104 -6.59 -7.50 -19.24
N VAL A 105 -6.90 -6.58 -18.32
CA VAL A 105 -7.81 -6.76 -17.19
C VAL A 105 -8.79 -5.58 -17.09
N ASP A 106 -9.93 -5.80 -16.47
CA ASP A 106 -10.97 -4.79 -16.28
C ASP A 106 -10.70 -3.91 -15.06
N ALA A 107 -10.16 -4.51 -14.02
CA ALA A 107 -9.84 -3.85 -12.76
C ALA A 107 -8.60 -4.49 -12.11
N VAL A 108 -8.01 -3.82 -11.13
CA VAL A 108 -6.85 -4.31 -10.36
C VAL A 108 -7.02 -4.03 -8.86
N ILE A 109 -6.49 -4.93 -8.03
CA ILE A 109 -6.42 -4.74 -6.58
C ILE A 109 -5.08 -4.09 -6.23
N MET A 110 -5.11 -2.88 -5.67
CA MET A 110 -3.93 -2.10 -5.35
C MET A 110 -4.10 -1.31 -4.06
N ASN A 111 -2.98 -0.82 -3.52
CA ASN A 111 -2.98 0.15 -2.43
C ASN A 111 -2.83 1.58 -2.96
N ASP A 112 -3.02 2.57 -2.08
CA ASP A 112 -2.96 4.00 -2.40
C ASP A 112 -1.56 4.62 -2.29
N THR A 113 -0.51 3.79 -2.18
CA THR A 113 0.89 4.27 -2.11
C THR A 113 1.46 4.59 -3.49
N ILE A 114 0.89 4.00 -4.54
CA ILE A 114 1.28 4.22 -5.93
C ILE A 114 0.07 4.75 -6.70
N SER A 115 0.29 5.75 -7.54
CA SER A 115 -0.74 6.31 -8.41
C SER A 115 -0.36 6.15 -9.88
N SER A 116 -1.36 5.99 -10.74
CA SER A 116 -1.22 5.97 -12.19
C SER A 116 -2.33 6.79 -12.83
N PRO A 117 -2.03 7.59 -13.86
CA PRO A 117 -3.06 8.32 -14.60
C PRO A 117 -4.08 7.41 -15.30
N SER A 118 -3.71 6.16 -15.55
CA SER A 118 -4.56 5.15 -16.19
C SER A 118 -5.47 4.41 -15.21
N ALA A 119 -5.43 4.74 -13.91
CA ALA A 119 -6.18 4.05 -12.88
C ALA A 119 -6.86 5.03 -11.92
N SER A 120 -8.13 4.79 -11.65
CA SER A 120 -8.91 5.52 -10.64
C SER A 120 -9.43 4.54 -9.58
N PRO A 121 -9.41 4.92 -8.29
CA PRO A 121 -10.00 4.11 -7.24
C PRO A 121 -11.52 4.08 -7.39
N MET A 122 -12.09 2.88 -7.51
CA MET A 122 -13.53 2.67 -7.68
C MET A 122 -14.19 2.18 -6.39
N PHE A 123 -13.56 1.22 -5.70
CA PHE A 123 -14.12 0.64 -4.48
C PHE A 123 -13.06 0.59 -3.40
N TYR A 124 -13.35 1.18 -2.24
CA TYR A 124 -12.56 0.99 -1.04
C TYR A 124 -12.85 -0.39 -0.45
N ILE A 125 -11.81 -1.20 -0.24
CA ILE A 125 -11.93 -2.60 0.19
C ILE A 125 -11.31 -2.88 1.55
N GLY A 126 -10.56 -1.95 2.11
CA GLY A 126 -9.94 -2.08 3.42
C GLY A 126 -8.68 -1.26 3.57
N SER A 127 -8.04 -1.41 4.71
CA SER A 127 -6.78 -0.73 5.03
C SER A 127 -5.94 -1.56 6.00
N SER A 128 -4.66 -1.22 6.09
CA SER A 128 -3.75 -1.75 7.10
C SER A 128 -2.85 -0.63 7.61
N ASP A 129 -2.69 -0.59 8.93
CA ASP A 129 -1.75 0.32 9.57
C ASP A 129 -0.34 -0.28 9.54
N TYR A 130 0.64 0.59 9.40
CA TYR A 130 2.05 0.24 9.51
C TYR A 130 2.74 1.12 10.55
N TYR A 131 3.81 0.59 11.13
CA TYR A 131 4.44 1.11 12.33
C TYR A 131 5.95 1.19 12.17
N PHE A 132 6.58 2.02 12.99
CA PHE A 132 8.01 1.86 13.28
C PHE A 132 8.22 0.67 14.20
N ALA A 133 9.29 -0.09 13.96
CA ALA A 133 9.70 -1.17 14.83
C ALA A 133 11.19 -1.09 15.16
N VAL A 134 11.54 -1.47 16.39
CA VAL A 134 12.91 -1.55 16.90
C VAL A 134 13.13 -2.90 17.59
N PRO A 135 14.38 -3.38 17.74
CA PRO A 135 14.66 -4.55 18.55
C PRO A 135 14.19 -4.38 19.99
N LYS A 136 13.81 -5.45 20.66
CA LYS A 136 13.44 -5.42 22.10
C LYS A 136 14.53 -4.90 23.01
N SER A 137 15.78 -4.93 22.56
CA SER A 137 16.94 -4.37 23.27
C SER A 137 17.02 -2.85 23.24
N ARG A 138 16.15 -2.17 22.43
CA ARG A 138 16.17 -0.72 22.23
C ARG A 138 14.87 -0.03 22.68
N PRO A 139 14.43 -0.24 23.94
CA PRO A 139 13.25 0.49 24.47
C PRO A 139 13.49 2.00 24.57
N ASP A 140 14.74 2.43 24.75
CA ASP A 140 15.18 3.83 24.71
C ASP A 140 14.77 4.49 23.40
N LEU A 141 15.16 3.89 22.28
CA LEU A 141 14.86 4.40 20.94
C LEU A 141 13.34 4.42 20.66
N MET A 142 12.61 3.38 21.08
CA MET A 142 11.16 3.36 20.92
C MET A 142 10.46 4.47 21.71
N ASN A 143 10.93 4.77 22.92
CA ASN A 143 10.40 5.88 23.71
C ASN A 143 10.64 7.23 23.02
N ASP A 144 11.82 7.44 22.46
CA ASP A 144 12.14 8.67 21.71
C ASP A 144 11.26 8.80 20.45
N ILE A 145 11.05 7.72 19.71
CA ILE A 145 10.16 7.69 18.53
C ILE A 145 8.73 8.05 18.94
N ASN A 146 8.19 7.43 19.98
CA ASN A 146 6.84 7.70 20.45
C ASN A 146 6.67 9.17 20.92
N ALA A 147 7.67 9.71 21.60
CA ALA A 147 7.69 11.11 22.01
C ALA A 147 7.71 12.07 20.81
N ALA A 148 8.56 11.78 19.82
CA ALA A 148 8.65 12.57 18.59
C ALA A 148 7.35 12.51 17.78
N MET A 149 6.76 11.34 17.60
CA MET A 149 5.47 11.18 16.89
C MET A 149 4.35 11.95 17.59
N THR A 150 4.30 11.91 18.92
CA THR A 150 3.33 12.68 19.72
C THR A 150 3.53 14.19 19.56
N ALA A 151 4.77 14.66 19.57
CA ALA A 151 5.09 16.06 19.39
C ALA A 151 4.69 16.57 17.99
N ILE A 152 4.99 15.79 16.94
CA ILE A 152 4.61 16.10 15.56
C ILE A 152 3.08 16.16 15.44
N ALA A 153 2.35 15.18 15.96
CA ALA A 153 0.90 15.12 15.88
C ALA A 153 0.21 16.31 16.58
N ARG A 154 0.82 16.88 17.63
CA ARG A 154 0.30 18.09 18.31
C ARG A 154 0.44 19.35 17.45
N VAL A 155 1.52 19.46 16.70
CA VAL A 155 1.83 20.62 15.85
C VAL A 155 1.12 20.51 14.51
N ASN A 156 1.15 19.34 13.91
CA ASN A 156 0.54 19.05 12.61
C ASN A 156 -0.11 17.66 12.62
N PRO A 157 -1.40 17.54 12.95
CA PRO A 157 -2.11 16.25 12.92
C PRO A 157 -2.17 15.58 11.56
N ARG A 158 -1.90 16.32 10.47
CA ARG A 158 -1.94 15.84 9.09
C ARG A 158 -0.55 15.58 8.50
N TYR A 159 0.49 15.65 9.30
CA TYR A 159 1.87 15.54 8.85
C TYR A 159 2.13 14.27 8.00
N ASN A 160 1.67 13.12 8.45
CA ASN A 160 1.87 11.85 7.74
C ASN A 160 1.14 11.83 6.39
N ASP A 161 -0.08 12.37 6.31
CA ASP A 161 -0.84 12.47 5.06
C ASP A 161 -0.14 13.44 4.09
N GLU A 162 0.41 14.54 4.58
CA GLU A 162 1.14 15.52 3.77
C GLU A 162 2.44 14.92 3.22
N VAL A 163 3.22 14.22 4.05
CA VAL A 163 4.44 13.51 3.62
C VAL A 163 4.10 12.47 2.57
N LYS A 164 3.09 11.63 2.81
CA LYS A 164 2.63 10.62 1.86
C LYS A 164 2.23 11.24 0.53
N SER A 165 1.44 12.29 0.55
CA SER A 165 1.00 13.02 -0.66
C SER A 165 2.19 13.58 -1.44
N HIS A 166 3.16 14.19 -0.74
CA HIS A 166 4.35 14.76 -1.37
C HIS A 166 5.18 13.71 -2.13
N TYR A 167 5.42 12.56 -1.52
CA TYR A 167 6.23 11.51 -2.13
C TYR A 167 5.48 10.65 -3.16
N SER A 168 4.17 10.46 -3.02
CA SER A 168 3.35 9.75 -4.01
C SER A 168 3.31 10.50 -5.35
N THR A 169 3.33 11.83 -5.31
CA THR A 169 3.29 12.67 -6.52
C THR A 169 4.64 12.67 -7.28
N GLN A 170 5.76 12.45 -6.58
CA GLN A 170 7.09 12.44 -7.21
C GLN A 170 7.39 11.14 -7.97
N ASN A 171 6.80 10.01 -7.58
CA ASN A 171 7.03 8.72 -8.27
C ASN A 171 6.32 8.61 -9.63
N SER A 172 5.39 9.50 -9.94
CA SER A 172 4.75 9.57 -11.26
C SER A 172 5.55 10.35 -12.32
N GLY A 173 6.70 10.92 -11.97
CA GLY A 173 7.48 11.83 -12.82
C GLY A 173 8.91 11.41 -13.18
N SER A 174 9.46 10.29 -12.73
CA SER A 174 10.87 9.95 -12.96
C SER A 174 11.09 8.68 -13.79
N SER A 175 10.61 8.68 -15.04
CA SER A 175 11.14 7.77 -16.08
C SER A 175 11.74 8.55 -17.24
N SER A 176 12.77 9.37 -16.94
CA SER A 176 13.69 9.90 -17.97
C SER A 176 15.05 10.19 -17.34
N LEU A 177 15.79 9.13 -17.06
CA LEU A 177 17.24 9.22 -16.97
C LEU A 177 17.81 8.84 -18.35
N ASN A 178 17.77 9.78 -19.28
CA ASN A 178 18.64 9.76 -20.43
C ASN A 178 20.05 10.05 -19.93
N GLY A 179 20.88 9.01 -19.85
CA GLY A 179 22.30 9.14 -19.65
C GLY A 179 22.94 9.80 -20.87
N PRO A 180 24.00 10.63 -20.70
CA PRO A 180 24.68 11.26 -21.82
C PRO A 180 25.43 10.20 -22.64
N GLU A 181 25.16 10.19 -23.95
CA GLU A 181 26.00 9.52 -24.93
C GLU A 181 27.44 10.05 -24.83
N ARG A 182 28.39 9.15 -24.63
CA ARG A 182 29.80 9.45 -24.79
C ARG A 182 30.16 9.21 -26.24
N SER A 183 30.46 10.27 -26.94
CA SER A 183 31.27 10.31 -28.17
C SER A 183 32.72 9.94 -27.90
#